data_84c6b92f1c842a82b7417618953a139a
#
_entry.id   84c6b92f1c842a82b7417618953a139a
#
_cell.length_a   1.000
_cell.length_b   1.000
_cell.length_c   1.000
_cell.angle_alpha   90.00
_cell.angle_beta   90.00
_cell.angle_gamma   90.00
#
_symmetry.space_group_name_H-M   'P 1'
#
loop_
_entity.id
_entity.type
_entity.pdbx_description
1 polymer ?
#
loop_
_entity_poly.entity_id
_entity_poly.type
_entity_poly.pdbx_seq_one_letter_code
_entity_poly.pdbx_strand_id
1 'polypeptide(L)'
;MSKEQLEEKVRDLTRQLDAAKKALAASEEKRVAEPKAEVGDAEALQKELDRIKASPSLGPITFGGAIRANYVYGDYPSTDGPSRGSDGGNFELDTFRINADLSYENVVGKAEYRWYNGYNFLHTGWLGYDFENGDQVQAGVNRVPFGAGPYGVSQSWFFDQAYYVGLADDMDLGVKYLTSIGDTRIDLAYYYSAQPNGVGSTDHGARYDADLVENDAGVGYNERNQFNLRVIQPVELADGLTSDLGASFQIGELVNEGNVNNGDDGTAWAGAVHAVNQLDNWKLALQLSYYNYDIDGSDLINRGFYDFYADIATEGYVPAVSLSYYHETSDILWLDYVIPYVEYSSIVKNGETAAGADFKDSELWTFGAAWAHNGWYIYTEYAYSNGNSFVGAEPFTNFGANQDATWQGRFNINFGYYF
;
A
#
# COMPACT_ATOMS: atom_id res chain seq x y z
N MET A 1 -18.72 -12.61 20.47
CA MET A 1 -18.20 -13.91 20.98
C MET A 1 -18.35 -13.93 22.50
N SER A 2 -18.92 -14.98 23.05
CA SER A 2 -18.93 -15.10 24.51
C SER A 2 -17.51 -15.42 25.01
N LYS A 3 -17.23 -15.14 26.28
CA LYS A 3 -15.94 -15.49 26.92
C LYS A 3 -15.58 -16.97 26.69
N GLU A 4 -16.60 -17.86 26.71
CA GLU A 4 -16.44 -19.30 26.43
C GLU A 4 -15.98 -19.58 24.98
N GLN A 5 -16.51 -18.85 23.99
CA GLN A 5 -16.12 -19.03 22.57
C GLN A 5 -14.70 -18.52 22.31
N LEU A 6 -14.27 -17.47 23.02
CA LEU A 6 -12.89 -17.00 22.96
C LEU A 6 -11.92 -18.02 23.57
N GLU A 7 -12.31 -18.59 24.72
CA GLU A 7 -11.54 -19.64 25.39
C GLU A 7 -11.49 -20.94 24.57
N GLU A 8 -12.52 -21.22 23.78
CA GLU A 8 -12.56 -22.37 22.87
C GLU A 8 -11.66 -22.12 21.64
N LYS A 9 -11.70 -20.93 21.05
CA LYS A 9 -10.84 -20.55 19.93
C LYS A 9 -9.36 -20.50 20.34
N VAL A 10 -9.07 -19.98 21.54
CA VAL A 10 -7.72 -20.02 22.11
C VAL A 10 -7.28 -21.48 22.35
N ARG A 11 -8.16 -22.35 22.81
CA ARG A 11 -7.86 -23.80 22.96
C ARG A 11 -7.63 -24.48 21.63
N ASP A 12 -8.36 -24.08 20.59
CA ASP A 12 -8.21 -24.66 19.25
C ASP A 12 -6.90 -24.22 18.59
N LEU A 13 -6.59 -22.93 18.63
CA LEU A 13 -5.30 -22.37 18.17
C LEU A 13 -4.11 -22.96 18.95
N THR A 14 -4.27 -23.18 20.26
CA THR A 14 -3.25 -23.84 21.07
C THR A 14 -3.05 -25.30 20.65
N ARG A 15 -4.13 -26.02 20.29
CA ARG A 15 -4.02 -27.39 19.74
C ARG A 15 -3.36 -27.42 18.37
N GLN A 16 -3.69 -26.46 17.50
CA GLN A 16 -3.06 -26.35 16.17
C GLN A 16 -1.58 -26.02 16.30
N LEU A 17 -1.21 -25.13 17.21
CA LEU A 17 0.19 -24.81 17.53
C LEU A 17 0.93 -26.03 18.09
N ASP A 18 0.32 -26.77 19.01
CA ASP A 18 0.91 -27.99 19.57
C ASP A 18 1.02 -29.12 18.53
N ALA A 19 0.05 -29.20 17.61
CA ALA A 19 0.11 -30.12 16.47
C ALA A 19 1.21 -29.72 15.47
N ALA A 20 1.35 -28.44 15.18
CA ALA A 20 2.42 -27.91 14.33
C ALA A 20 3.80 -28.09 14.96
N LYS A 21 3.95 -27.81 16.27
CA LYS A 21 5.19 -28.10 17.03
C LYS A 21 5.54 -29.57 17.05
N LYS A 22 4.52 -30.45 17.17
CA LYS A 22 4.73 -31.91 17.15
C LYS A 22 5.06 -32.44 15.75
N ALA A 23 4.48 -31.83 14.69
CA ALA A 23 4.84 -32.13 13.31
C ALA A 23 6.26 -31.63 12.99
N LEU A 24 6.63 -30.45 13.51
CA LEU A 24 7.97 -29.89 13.41
C LEU A 24 9.01 -30.78 14.11
N ALA A 25 8.76 -31.20 15.35
CA ALA A 25 9.64 -32.10 16.07
C ALA A 25 9.75 -33.48 15.39
N ALA A 26 8.66 -34.00 14.80
CA ALA A 26 8.68 -35.25 14.03
C ALA A 26 9.36 -35.09 12.65
N SER A 27 9.39 -33.87 12.08
CA SER A 27 10.14 -33.55 10.87
C SER A 27 11.62 -33.37 11.17
N GLU A 28 11.97 -32.80 12.32
CA GLU A 28 13.36 -32.67 12.78
C GLU A 28 14.03 -34.05 13.03
N GLU A 29 13.28 -35.03 13.53
CA GLU A 29 13.76 -36.43 13.63
C GLU A 29 13.95 -37.10 12.24
N LYS A 30 13.25 -36.66 11.21
CA LYS A 30 13.41 -37.09 9.80
C LYS A 30 14.45 -36.27 9.02
N ARG A 31 14.85 -35.12 9.55
CA ARG A 31 15.74 -34.13 8.90
C ARG A 31 17.22 -34.37 9.18
N VAL A 32 17.76 -35.34 8.51
CA VAL A 32 19.19 -35.30 8.14
C VAL A 32 19.34 -34.63 6.74
N ALA A 33 18.29 -34.26 6.07
CA ALA A 33 18.30 -33.51 4.78
C ALA A 33 16.92 -32.94 4.42
N GLU A 34 16.61 -31.70 4.79
CA GLU A 34 15.66 -30.84 4.04
C GLU A 34 15.48 -29.42 4.67
N PRO A 35 15.05 -28.36 3.90
CA PRO A 35 15.35 -26.96 4.19
C PRO A 35 14.42 -26.24 5.19
N LYS A 36 14.94 -25.16 5.79
CA LYS A 36 14.49 -24.34 6.92
C LYS A 36 13.21 -23.47 6.75
N ALA A 37 12.24 -23.84 5.94
CA ALA A 37 11.08 -22.96 5.66
C ALA A 37 9.97 -22.94 6.76
N GLU A 38 9.96 -23.88 7.72
CA GLU A 38 8.83 -24.03 8.66
C GLU A 38 9.02 -23.39 10.05
N VAL A 39 10.19 -22.90 10.40
CA VAL A 39 10.46 -22.31 11.72
C VAL A 39 9.91 -20.88 11.82
N GLY A 40 9.93 -20.12 10.74
CA GLY A 40 9.41 -18.74 10.69
C GLY A 40 7.90 -18.64 10.94
N ASP A 41 7.13 -19.62 10.46
CA ASP A 41 5.67 -19.60 10.59
C ASP A 41 5.18 -19.83 12.02
N ALA A 42 5.86 -20.70 12.79
CA ALA A 42 5.44 -21.00 14.17
C ALA A 42 5.73 -19.83 15.13
N GLU A 43 6.83 -19.12 14.97
CA GLU A 43 7.14 -17.91 15.73
C GLU A 43 6.28 -16.73 15.33
N ALA A 44 6.03 -16.55 14.04
CA ALA A 44 5.10 -15.54 13.54
C ALA A 44 3.67 -15.77 14.06
N LEU A 45 3.20 -17.01 14.05
CA LEU A 45 1.91 -17.41 14.64
C LEU A 45 1.87 -17.18 16.16
N GLN A 46 2.94 -17.47 16.89
CA GLN A 46 3.01 -17.22 18.33
C GLN A 46 2.98 -15.72 18.63
N LYS A 47 3.75 -14.92 17.87
CA LYS A 47 3.80 -13.46 18.01
C LYS A 47 2.45 -12.82 17.69
N GLU A 48 1.75 -13.32 16.66
CA GLU A 48 0.40 -12.88 16.32
C GLU A 48 -0.63 -13.29 17.40
N LEU A 49 -0.52 -14.50 17.93
CA LEU A 49 -1.36 -14.97 19.03
C LEU A 49 -1.17 -14.12 20.31
N ASP A 50 0.06 -13.75 20.62
CA ASP A 50 0.37 -12.91 21.78
C ASP A 50 -0.12 -11.47 21.55
N ARG A 51 -0.02 -10.96 20.32
CA ARG A 51 -0.60 -9.67 19.92
C ARG A 51 -2.12 -9.66 20.04
N ILE A 52 -2.81 -10.70 19.56
CA ILE A 52 -4.27 -10.84 19.68
C ILE A 52 -4.70 -10.92 21.15
N LYS A 53 -3.93 -11.61 21.99
CA LYS A 53 -4.22 -11.69 23.44
C LYS A 53 -3.99 -10.38 24.18
N ALA A 54 -3.08 -9.54 23.72
CA ALA A 54 -2.76 -8.24 24.30
C ALA A 54 -3.67 -7.12 23.81
N SER A 55 -4.32 -7.29 22.65
CA SER A 55 -5.15 -6.25 22.05
C SER A 55 -6.48 -6.07 22.77
N PRO A 56 -6.94 -4.84 23.01
CA PRO A 56 -8.25 -4.58 23.58
C PRO A 56 -9.36 -5.16 22.69
N SER A 57 -10.30 -5.90 23.26
CA SER A 57 -11.41 -6.48 22.50
C SER A 57 -12.75 -6.18 23.16
N LEU A 58 -13.78 -5.97 22.32
CA LEU A 58 -15.17 -5.84 22.73
C LEU A 58 -16.00 -6.92 22.02
N GLY A 59 -16.17 -8.07 22.66
CA GLY A 59 -16.81 -9.21 22.04
C GLY A 59 -15.99 -9.73 20.86
N PRO A 60 -16.57 -9.78 19.63
CA PRO A 60 -15.89 -10.25 18.42
C PRO A 60 -15.00 -9.19 17.75
N ILE A 61 -14.88 -7.98 18.33
CA ILE A 61 -14.13 -6.87 17.76
C ILE A 61 -12.82 -6.68 18.51
N THR A 62 -11.72 -6.65 17.78
CA THR A 62 -10.39 -6.30 18.29
C THR A 62 -10.04 -4.91 17.80
N PHE A 63 -9.56 -4.06 18.71
CA PHE A 63 -9.13 -2.71 18.40
C PHE A 63 -7.61 -2.62 18.32
N GLY A 64 -7.12 -1.79 17.42
CA GLY A 64 -5.73 -1.45 17.29
C GLY A 64 -5.58 -0.02 16.79
N GLY A 65 -4.36 0.38 16.53
CA GLY A 65 -4.10 1.71 16.01
C GLY A 65 -2.62 2.00 15.83
N ALA A 66 -2.34 3.24 15.46
CA ALA A 66 -0.97 3.73 15.41
C ALA A 66 -0.93 5.24 15.67
N ILE A 67 0.20 5.69 16.21
CA ILE A 67 0.61 7.09 16.21
C ILE A 67 1.97 7.18 15.53
N ARG A 68 2.10 8.11 14.59
CA ARG A 68 3.35 8.30 13.84
C ARG A 68 3.72 9.78 13.81
N ALA A 69 5.02 10.03 13.85
CA ALA A 69 5.59 11.37 13.70
C ALA A 69 6.80 11.31 12.76
N ASN A 70 6.99 12.37 11.97
CA ASN A 70 8.12 12.51 11.06
C ASN A 70 9.12 13.52 11.59
N TYR A 71 10.42 13.22 11.41
CA TYR A 71 11.47 14.22 11.32
C TYR A 71 11.90 14.32 9.86
N VAL A 72 11.87 15.53 9.31
CA VAL A 72 12.13 15.80 7.89
C VAL A 72 13.26 16.79 7.76
N TYR A 73 14.23 16.51 6.87
CA TYR A 73 15.32 17.41 6.54
C TYR A 73 15.63 17.35 5.03
N GLY A 74 15.87 18.52 4.42
CA GLY A 74 16.20 18.65 3.01
C GLY A 74 15.06 19.27 2.19
N ASP A 75 14.94 18.85 0.93
CA ASP A 75 14.00 19.43 -0.01
C ASP A 75 12.61 18.78 0.17
N TYR A 76 11.67 19.61 0.63
CA TYR A 76 10.29 19.20 0.87
C TYR A 76 9.32 20.25 0.32
N PRO A 77 8.21 19.85 -0.31
CA PRO A 77 7.23 20.80 -0.83
C PRO A 77 6.70 21.72 0.28
N SER A 78 6.73 23.01 0.02
CA SER A 78 6.14 24.03 0.87
C SER A 78 4.66 24.15 0.52
N THR A 79 3.79 23.51 1.28
CA THR A 79 2.37 23.80 1.27
C THR A 79 2.06 25.00 2.18
N ASP A 80 0.81 25.50 2.23
CA ASP A 80 0.35 26.64 3.03
C ASP A 80 0.52 26.49 4.56
N GLY A 81 1.53 25.81 5.00
CA GLY A 81 1.90 25.55 6.38
C GLY A 81 3.32 25.99 6.72
N PRO A 82 3.80 25.69 7.92
CA PRO A 82 5.18 25.93 8.29
C PRO A 82 6.11 25.24 7.28
N SER A 83 7.13 25.98 6.82
CA SER A 83 8.17 25.40 5.95
C SER A 83 8.76 24.16 6.61
N ARG A 84 8.82 23.07 5.86
CA ARG A 84 9.44 21.83 6.29
C ARG A 84 10.78 21.66 5.61
N GLY A 85 11.74 21.05 6.29
CA GLY A 85 13.07 20.82 5.72
C GLY A 85 13.96 22.04 5.57
N SER A 86 13.60 23.19 6.15
CA SER A 86 14.49 24.35 6.26
C SER A 86 15.61 24.11 7.28
N ASP A 87 16.42 25.11 7.56
CA ASP A 87 17.58 25.03 8.47
C ASP A 87 17.30 24.23 9.74
N GLY A 88 17.89 23.03 9.87
CA GLY A 88 17.78 22.15 11.03
C GLY A 88 16.65 21.13 10.99
N GLY A 89 15.83 21.08 9.92
CA GLY A 89 14.72 20.15 9.76
C GLY A 89 13.51 20.44 10.65
N ASN A 90 12.44 19.65 10.49
CA ASN A 90 11.18 19.79 11.21
C ASN A 90 10.67 18.47 11.77
N PHE A 91 9.99 18.54 12.92
CA PHE A 91 9.13 17.47 13.42
C PHE A 91 7.68 17.77 13.11
N GLU A 92 6.92 16.74 12.73
CA GLU A 92 5.49 16.85 12.48
C GLU A 92 4.75 15.58 12.87
N LEU A 93 3.45 15.74 13.19
CA LEU A 93 2.56 14.60 13.30
C LEU A 93 2.36 14.02 11.89
N ASP A 94 2.72 12.75 11.69
CA ASP A 94 2.38 12.05 10.45
C ASP A 94 0.92 11.62 10.49
N THR A 95 0.57 10.66 11.37
CA THR A 95 -0.82 10.23 11.50
C THR A 95 -1.13 9.67 12.88
N PHE A 96 -2.38 9.81 13.28
CA PHE A 96 -3.03 9.00 14.30
C PHE A 96 -4.12 8.18 13.62
N ARG A 97 -4.18 6.86 13.90
CA ARG A 97 -5.21 6.00 13.35
C ARG A 97 -5.76 5.04 14.38
N ILE A 98 -7.02 4.67 14.21
CA ILE A 98 -7.69 3.61 14.94
C ILE A 98 -8.22 2.61 13.92
N ASN A 99 -8.02 1.34 14.20
CA ASN A 99 -8.60 0.25 13.43
C ASN A 99 -9.39 -0.70 14.33
N ALA A 100 -10.36 -1.38 13.74
CA ALA A 100 -11.18 -2.40 14.36
C ALA A 100 -11.28 -3.59 13.40
N ASP A 101 -10.98 -4.77 13.90
CA ASP A 101 -11.09 -6.03 13.18
C ASP A 101 -12.23 -6.86 13.81
N LEU A 102 -13.21 -7.24 12.98
CA LEU A 102 -14.33 -8.08 13.35
C LEU A 102 -14.02 -9.53 12.97
N SER A 103 -14.25 -10.46 13.91
CA SER A 103 -14.23 -11.90 13.63
C SER A 103 -15.31 -12.59 14.46
N TYR A 104 -16.41 -12.97 13.79
CA TYR A 104 -17.54 -13.65 14.43
C TYR A 104 -18.01 -14.80 13.53
N GLU A 105 -17.75 -16.04 13.95
CA GLU A 105 -17.97 -17.23 13.12
C GLU A 105 -17.26 -17.07 11.75
N ASN A 106 -18.01 -17.08 10.66
CA ASN A 106 -17.52 -16.88 9.31
C ASN A 106 -17.64 -15.41 8.86
N VAL A 107 -18.18 -14.52 9.70
CA VAL A 107 -18.28 -13.10 9.38
C VAL A 107 -17.01 -12.40 9.83
N VAL A 108 -16.37 -11.71 8.90
CA VAL A 108 -15.16 -10.94 9.12
C VAL A 108 -15.38 -9.49 8.71
N GLY A 109 -14.56 -8.59 9.19
CA GLY A 109 -14.64 -7.19 8.79
C GLY A 109 -13.48 -6.38 9.29
N LYS A 110 -13.27 -5.25 8.65
CA LYS A 110 -12.21 -4.31 9.01
C LYS A 110 -12.69 -2.89 8.84
N ALA A 111 -12.33 -2.03 9.81
CA ALA A 111 -12.48 -0.60 9.69
C ALA A 111 -11.18 0.08 10.14
N GLU A 112 -10.75 1.11 9.43
CA GLU A 112 -9.62 1.94 9.80
C GLU A 112 -9.92 3.39 9.46
N TYR A 113 -9.77 4.29 10.44
CA TYR A 113 -9.92 5.72 10.28
C TYR A 113 -8.60 6.42 10.64
N ARG A 114 -8.19 7.39 9.83
CA ARG A 114 -6.91 8.10 9.97
C ARG A 114 -7.11 9.59 10.13
N TRP A 115 -6.36 10.18 11.05
CA TRP A 115 -6.27 11.62 11.28
C TRP A 115 -4.85 12.09 11.00
N TYR A 116 -4.75 13.14 10.20
CA TYR A 116 -3.53 13.85 9.84
C TYR A 116 -3.63 15.30 10.32
N ASN A 117 -2.59 16.09 10.09
CA ASN A 117 -2.62 17.51 10.44
C ASN A 117 -3.48 18.29 9.43
N GLY A 118 -4.74 18.58 9.80
CA GLY A 118 -5.69 19.37 9.00
C GLY A 118 -6.67 18.55 8.17
N TYR A 119 -6.50 17.24 8.03
CA TYR A 119 -7.40 16.37 7.25
C TYR A 119 -7.56 14.99 7.86
N ASN A 120 -8.64 14.32 7.53
CA ASN A 120 -8.92 12.96 8.02
C ASN A 120 -9.88 12.22 7.09
N PHE A 121 -9.82 10.89 7.09
CA PHE A 121 -10.63 10.04 6.20
C PHE A 121 -10.79 8.61 6.71
N LEU A 122 -11.83 7.97 6.18
CA LEU A 122 -11.98 6.52 6.24
C LEU A 122 -10.97 5.88 5.26
N HIS A 123 -10.03 5.10 5.79
CA HIS A 123 -9.09 4.37 4.95
C HIS A 123 -9.67 3.03 4.49
N THR A 124 -10.28 2.29 5.40
CA THR A 124 -10.84 0.96 5.15
C THR A 124 -12.17 0.81 5.88
N GLY A 125 -13.15 0.17 5.25
CA GLY A 125 -14.45 -0.07 5.88
C GLY A 125 -15.25 -1.12 5.13
N TRP A 126 -15.03 -2.43 5.44
CA TRP A 126 -15.73 -3.52 4.78
C TRP A 126 -16.19 -4.60 5.76
N LEU A 127 -17.23 -5.33 5.35
CA LEU A 127 -17.67 -6.58 5.94
C LEU A 127 -17.47 -7.70 4.92
N GLY A 128 -17.19 -8.91 5.42
CA GLY A 128 -16.91 -10.05 4.58
C GLY A 128 -17.39 -11.37 5.18
N TYR A 129 -17.27 -12.42 4.40
CA TYR A 129 -17.64 -13.77 4.78
C TYR A 129 -16.57 -14.75 4.30
N ASP A 130 -16.08 -15.58 5.22
CA ASP A 130 -15.14 -16.67 4.96
C ASP A 130 -15.94 -17.94 4.66
N PHE A 131 -15.78 -18.49 3.46
CA PHE A 131 -16.41 -19.73 3.06
C PHE A 131 -15.62 -20.95 3.59
N GLU A 132 -16.29 -22.09 3.75
CA GLU A 132 -15.67 -23.33 4.23
C GLU A 132 -14.56 -23.87 3.30
N ASN A 133 -14.58 -23.51 2.02
CA ASN A 133 -13.57 -23.88 1.04
C ASN A 133 -12.32 -22.97 1.03
N GLY A 134 -12.28 -21.97 1.92
CA GLY A 134 -11.18 -21.03 2.04
C GLY A 134 -11.32 -19.75 1.21
N ASP A 135 -12.37 -19.62 0.42
CA ASP A 135 -12.67 -18.39 -0.30
C ASP A 135 -13.18 -17.31 0.65
N GLN A 136 -13.08 -16.04 0.24
CA GLN A 136 -13.61 -14.92 1.01
C GLN A 136 -14.31 -13.92 0.09
N VAL A 137 -15.43 -13.35 0.53
CA VAL A 137 -16.04 -12.17 -0.09
C VAL A 137 -15.96 -10.98 0.85
N GLN A 138 -15.66 -9.80 0.33
CA GLN A 138 -15.62 -8.53 1.04
C GLN A 138 -16.52 -7.52 0.34
N ALA A 139 -17.28 -6.71 1.10
CA ALA A 139 -18.14 -5.65 0.57
C ALA A 139 -17.95 -4.37 1.39
N GLY A 140 -17.71 -3.25 0.73
CA GLY A 140 -17.42 -1.95 1.34
C GLY A 140 -16.16 -1.30 0.75
N VAL A 141 -15.57 -0.38 1.50
CA VAL A 141 -14.30 0.26 1.13
C VAL A 141 -13.16 -0.71 1.45
N ASN A 142 -12.61 -1.32 0.41
CA ASN A 142 -11.53 -2.30 0.54
C ASN A 142 -10.49 -2.11 -0.55
N ARG A 143 -9.28 -2.65 -0.29
CA ARG A 143 -8.14 -2.46 -1.18
C ARG A 143 -8.34 -3.12 -2.54
N VAL A 144 -8.08 -2.37 -3.59
CA VAL A 144 -8.06 -2.81 -4.99
C VAL A 144 -6.97 -3.87 -5.16
N PRO A 145 -7.29 -5.04 -5.74
CA PRO A 145 -6.31 -6.10 -5.96
C PRO A 145 -5.48 -5.80 -7.23
N PHE A 146 -4.36 -5.11 -7.05
CA PHE A 146 -3.45 -4.77 -8.15
C PHE A 146 -1.98 -4.89 -7.70
N GLY A 147 -1.11 -5.34 -8.60
CA GLY A 147 0.35 -5.39 -8.39
C GLY A 147 0.84 -6.43 -7.40
N ALA A 148 2.11 -6.25 -7.01
CA ALA A 148 2.88 -7.20 -6.21
C ALA A 148 2.38 -7.31 -4.76
N GLY A 149 1.88 -6.23 -4.21
CA GLY A 149 1.43 -6.17 -2.82
C GLY A 149 0.61 -4.93 -2.53
N PRO A 150 0.23 -4.73 -1.27
CA PRO A 150 -0.60 -3.59 -0.90
C PRO A 150 0.05 -2.23 -1.19
N TYR A 151 1.37 -2.17 -1.16
CA TYR A 151 2.15 -0.95 -1.38
C TYR A 151 3.02 -1.02 -2.65
N GLY A 152 2.55 -1.73 -3.68
CA GLY A 152 3.37 -2.06 -4.85
C GLY A 152 4.53 -2.97 -4.47
N VAL A 153 5.76 -2.63 -4.86
CA VAL A 153 6.97 -3.35 -4.44
C VAL A 153 7.62 -2.77 -3.19
N SER A 154 7.19 -1.57 -2.76
CA SER A 154 7.90 -0.74 -1.80
C SER A 154 7.87 -1.27 -0.36
N GLN A 155 8.98 -1.06 0.36
CA GLN A 155 9.11 -1.17 1.81
C GLN A 155 9.09 0.22 2.47
N SER A 156 9.22 1.28 1.66
CA SER A 156 9.45 2.66 2.08
C SER A 156 8.19 3.36 2.58
N TRP A 157 8.37 4.34 3.47
CA TRP A 157 7.34 5.30 3.84
C TRP A 157 6.92 6.17 2.62
N PHE A 158 7.82 6.38 1.65
CA PHE A 158 7.54 7.16 0.44
C PHE A 158 6.71 6.41 -0.60
N PHE A 159 6.52 5.08 -0.47
CA PHE A 159 5.96 4.21 -1.51
C PHE A 159 6.81 4.17 -2.78
N ASP A 160 6.36 3.42 -3.78
CA ASP A 160 6.86 3.53 -5.15
C ASP A 160 5.95 4.44 -5.99
N GLN A 161 6.37 4.77 -7.20
CA GLN A 161 5.64 5.69 -8.07
C GLN A 161 4.28 5.14 -8.55
N ALA A 162 4.00 3.83 -8.39
CA ALA A 162 2.70 3.26 -8.71
C ALA A 162 1.59 3.77 -7.77
N TYR A 163 1.91 4.06 -6.50
CA TYR A 163 0.98 4.67 -5.56
C TYR A 163 0.44 6.01 -6.09
N TYR A 164 1.32 6.84 -6.62
CA TYR A 164 0.97 8.20 -7.03
C TYR A 164 0.17 8.28 -8.34
N VAL A 165 0.07 7.19 -9.05
CA VAL A 165 -0.81 7.06 -10.23
C VAL A 165 -2.02 6.15 -9.96
N GLY A 166 -2.32 5.85 -8.68
CA GLY A 166 -3.50 5.08 -8.26
C GLY A 166 -3.41 3.58 -8.53
N LEU A 167 -2.20 3.01 -8.52
CA LEU A 167 -1.98 1.59 -8.79
C LEU A 167 -1.42 0.81 -7.59
N ALA A 168 -1.34 1.43 -6.42
CA ALA A 168 -0.93 0.77 -5.18
C ALA A 168 -1.59 1.45 -3.97
N ASP A 169 -1.90 0.67 -2.94
CA ASP A 169 -2.62 1.06 -1.71
C ASP A 169 -3.92 1.83 -1.96
N ASP A 170 -4.57 1.47 -3.05
CA ASP A 170 -5.81 2.03 -3.55
C ASP A 170 -7.01 1.39 -2.86
N MET A 171 -7.98 2.20 -2.38
CA MET A 171 -9.12 1.78 -1.55
C MET A 171 -10.43 2.22 -2.17
N ASP A 172 -11.15 1.29 -2.80
CA ASP A 172 -12.40 1.57 -3.48
C ASP A 172 -13.64 1.00 -2.80
N LEU A 173 -14.80 1.59 -3.10
CA LEU A 173 -16.11 1.13 -2.64
C LEU A 173 -16.69 0.07 -3.59
N GLY A 174 -16.69 -1.19 -3.15
CA GLY A 174 -17.18 -2.27 -4.00
C GLY A 174 -17.24 -3.63 -3.33
N VAL A 175 -17.13 -4.65 -4.16
CA VAL A 175 -17.13 -6.07 -3.75
C VAL A 175 -15.90 -6.76 -4.30
N LYS A 176 -15.19 -7.49 -3.44
CA LYS A 176 -14.02 -8.29 -3.80
C LYS A 176 -14.22 -9.73 -3.39
N TYR A 177 -13.84 -10.66 -4.27
CA TYR A 177 -13.84 -12.09 -4.05
C TYR A 177 -12.42 -12.63 -4.15
N LEU A 178 -11.98 -13.30 -3.10
CA LEU A 178 -10.67 -13.91 -2.98
C LEU A 178 -10.84 -15.43 -3.04
N THR A 179 -10.13 -16.08 -3.95
CA THR A 179 -10.16 -17.54 -4.13
C THR A 179 -8.79 -18.08 -4.51
N SER A 180 -8.65 -19.39 -4.54
CA SER A 180 -7.46 -20.07 -5.04
C SER A 180 -7.81 -21.34 -5.77
N ILE A 181 -7.00 -21.66 -6.79
CA ILE A 181 -7.06 -22.92 -7.56
C ILE A 181 -5.70 -23.61 -7.40
N GLY A 182 -5.65 -24.64 -6.57
CA GLY A 182 -4.36 -25.18 -6.11
C GLY A 182 -3.59 -24.11 -5.35
N ASP A 183 -2.36 -23.84 -5.74
CA ASP A 183 -1.51 -22.81 -5.14
C ASP A 183 -1.69 -21.43 -5.79
N THR A 184 -2.45 -21.33 -6.89
CA THR A 184 -2.70 -20.07 -7.60
C THR A 184 -3.74 -19.25 -6.85
N ARG A 185 -3.38 -18.05 -6.40
CA ARG A 185 -4.29 -17.08 -5.79
C ARG A 185 -4.95 -16.23 -6.87
N ILE A 186 -6.26 -16.01 -6.76
CA ILE A 186 -7.06 -15.25 -7.72
C ILE A 186 -7.94 -14.27 -6.95
N ASP A 187 -7.80 -13.00 -7.24
CA ASP A 187 -8.62 -11.93 -6.69
C ASP A 187 -9.46 -11.33 -7.82
N LEU A 188 -10.76 -11.26 -7.62
CA LEU A 188 -11.73 -10.63 -8.52
C LEU A 188 -12.43 -9.51 -7.77
N ALA A 189 -12.57 -8.34 -8.39
CA ALA A 189 -13.30 -7.26 -7.74
C ALA A 189 -14.13 -6.46 -8.75
N TYR A 190 -15.20 -5.86 -8.22
CA TYR A 190 -15.98 -4.82 -8.86
C TYR A 190 -16.14 -3.67 -7.90
N TYR A 191 -15.73 -2.48 -8.31
CA TYR A 191 -15.88 -1.25 -7.55
C TYR A 191 -16.87 -0.32 -8.25
N TYR A 192 -17.82 0.15 -7.45
CA TYR A 192 -18.82 1.09 -7.92
C TYR A 192 -18.22 2.48 -8.10
N SER A 193 -17.33 2.87 -7.19
CA SER A 193 -16.66 4.17 -7.18
C SER A 193 -15.37 4.11 -6.39
N ALA A 194 -14.55 5.13 -6.55
CA ALA A 194 -13.46 5.45 -5.63
C ALA A 194 -13.92 5.51 -4.17
N GLN A 195 -13.00 5.56 -3.23
CA GLN A 195 -13.30 5.73 -1.80
C GLN A 195 -14.04 7.05 -1.53
N PRO A 196 -14.81 7.13 -0.43
CA PRO A 196 -15.48 8.37 -0.04
C PRO A 196 -14.47 9.49 0.27
N ASN A 197 -14.81 10.73 -0.10
CA ASN A 197 -14.04 11.90 0.28
C ASN A 197 -13.86 11.99 1.80
N GLY A 198 -12.68 12.40 2.23
CA GLY A 198 -12.37 12.74 3.61
C GLY A 198 -12.84 14.16 3.98
N VAL A 199 -12.31 14.63 5.08
CA VAL A 199 -12.50 16.01 5.56
C VAL A 199 -11.15 16.71 5.54
N GLY A 200 -11.07 17.84 4.84
CA GLY A 200 -9.87 18.65 4.69
C GLY A 200 -10.17 20.02 4.13
N SER A 201 -9.17 20.74 3.65
CA SER A 201 -9.31 22.05 3.02
C SER A 201 -9.79 21.94 1.56
N THR A 202 -9.56 20.79 0.93
CA THR A 202 -10.08 20.46 -0.41
C THR A 202 -11.29 19.55 -0.29
N ASP A 203 -12.41 19.93 -0.89
CA ASP A 203 -13.68 19.19 -0.73
C ASP A 203 -13.66 17.82 -1.42
N HIS A 204 -12.95 17.67 -2.53
CA HIS A 204 -12.91 16.44 -3.32
C HIS A 204 -11.53 15.74 -3.28
N GLY A 205 -10.46 16.45 -2.99
CA GLY A 205 -9.10 15.92 -2.94
C GLY A 205 -8.75 15.20 -1.63
N ALA A 206 -9.44 15.50 -0.52
CA ALA A 206 -9.13 14.93 0.79
C ALA A 206 -9.46 13.44 0.86
N ARG A 207 -8.43 12.60 0.70
CA ARG A 207 -8.50 11.13 0.73
C ARG A 207 -7.13 10.54 0.96
N TYR A 208 -7.06 9.24 1.19
CA TYR A 208 -5.78 8.60 1.45
C TYR A 208 -5.01 8.27 0.17
N ASP A 209 -5.62 7.54 -0.71
CA ASP A 209 -5.04 7.06 -1.97
C ASP A 209 -5.15 8.09 -3.10
N ALA A 210 -4.48 7.79 -4.19
CA ALA A 210 -4.43 8.67 -5.35
C ALA A 210 -5.54 8.30 -6.33
N ASP A 211 -6.69 8.98 -6.22
CA ASP A 211 -7.85 8.77 -7.09
C ASP A 211 -8.07 9.91 -8.08
N LEU A 212 -8.76 9.61 -9.17
CA LEU A 212 -9.29 10.65 -10.06
C LEU A 212 -10.44 11.36 -9.38
N VAL A 213 -10.38 12.69 -9.36
CA VAL A 213 -11.31 13.52 -8.60
C VAL A 213 -11.70 14.77 -9.36
N GLU A 214 -12.85 15.30 -9.00
CA GLU A 214 -13.21 16.69 -9.29
C GLU A 214 -12.34 17.63 -8.46
N ASN A 215 -12.04 18.81 -8.99
CA ASN A 215 -11.50 19.90 -8.20
C ASN A 215 -12.59 20.60 -7.38
N ASP A 216 -12.25 21.58 -6.56
CA ASP A 216 -13.21 22.32 -5.72
C ASP A 216 -14.28 23.08 -6.51
N ALA A 217 -14.13 23.22 -7.81
CA ALA A 217 -15.15 23.79 -8.70
C ALA A 217 -16.12 22.72 -9.26
N GLY A 218 -15.98 21.45 -8.86
CA GLY A 218 -16.77 20.32 -9.36
C GLY A 218 -16.44 19.98 -10.82
N VAL A 219 -15.17 20.07 -11.19
CA VAL A 219 -14.67 19.86 -12.57
C VAL A 219 -13.57 18.82 -12.55
N GLY A 220 -13.75 17.73 -13.27
CA GLY A 220 -12.81 16.62 -13.33
C GLY A 220 -13.47 15.32 -13.78
N TYR A 221 -12.84 14.21 -13.44
CA TYR A 221 -13.35 12.88 -13.71
C TYR A 221 -13.49 12.10 -12.40
N ASN A 222 -14.56 11.30 -12.30
CA ASN A 222 -14.77 10.35 -11.21
C ASN A 222 -14.68 8.91 -11.72
N GLU A 223 -14.00 8.07 -11.01
CA GLU A 223 -13.92 6.63 -11.29
C GLU A 223 -15.23 5.95 -10.97
N ARG A 224 -15.71 5.09 -11.89
CA ARG A 224 -16.94 4.30 -11.75
C ARG A 224 -16.79 2.93 -12.40
N ASN A 225 -17.55 1.98 -11.89
CA ASN A 225 -17.74 0.67 -12.52
C ASN A 225 -16.41 -0.03 -12.87
N GLN A 226 -15.44 -0.02 -11.94
CA GLN A 226 -14.13 -0.63 -12.15
C GLN A 226 -14.18 -2.15 -11.90
N PHE A 227 -13.61 -2.92 -12.80
CA PHE A 227 -13.41 -4.37 -12.67
C PHE A 227 -11.91 -4.67 -12.54
N ASN A 228 -11.58 -5.57 -11.60
CA ASN A 228 -10.21 -5.97 -11.32
C ASN A 228 -10.05 -7.49 -11.36
N LEU A 229 -8.93 -7.93 -11.89
CA LEU A 229 -8.42 -9.28 -11.81
C LEU A 229 -6.95 -9.25 -11.40
N ARG A 230 -6.60 -9.99 -10.37
CA ARG A 230 -5.20 -10.29 -10.02
C ARG A 230 -5.02 -11.80 -9.90
N VAL A 231 -3.96 -12.32 -10.49
CA VAL A 231 -3.55 -13.73 -10.40
C VAL A 231 -2.11 -13.78 -9.91
N ILE A 232 -1.84 -14.61 -8.91
CA ILE A 232 -0.50 -14.80 -8.34
C ILE A 232 -0.22 -16.31 -8.24
N GLN A 233 0.87 -16.75 -8.85
CA GLN A 233 1.36 -18.12 -8.83
C GLN A 233 2.67 -18.20 -8.06
N PRO A 234 2.68 -18.82 -6.86
CA PRO A 234 3.92 -19.19 -6.19
C PRO A 234 4.66 -20.25 -7.00
N VAL A 235 5.97 -20.08 -7.15
CA VAL A 235 6.85 -21.03 -7.84
C VAL A 235 8.17 -21.16 -7.09
N GLU A 236 8.75 -22.33 -7.08
CA GLU A 236 10.13 -22.55 -6.67
C GLU A 236 11.01 -22.52 -7.91
N LEU A 237 11.86 -21.50 -8.03
CA LEU A 237 12.73 -21.29 -9.19
C LEU A 237 14.04 -22.10 -9.08
N ALA A 238 14.53 -22.27 -7.84
CA ALA A 238 15.69 -23.07 -7.51
C ALA A 238 15.64 -23.44 -6.02
N ASP A 239 16.54 -24.29 -5.54
CA ASP A 239 16.62 -24.67 -4.13
C ASP A 239 16.74 -23.43 -3.21
N GLY A 240 15.73 -23.21 -2.39
CA GLY A 240 15.60 -22.07 -1.49
C GLY A 240 15.23 -20.74 -2.16
N LEU A 241 15.07 -20.68 -3.50
CA LEU A 241 14.61 -19.50 -4.21
C LEU A 241 13.15 -19.65 -4.61
N THR A 242 12.26 -19.00 -3.90
CA THR A 242 10.84 -18.92 -4.23
C THR A 242 10.48 -17.61 -4.91
N SER A 243 9.45 -17.61 -5.73
CA SER A 243 8.94 -16.41 -6.38
C SER A 243 7.41 -16.44 -6.45
N ASP A 244 6.77 -15.36 -6.06
CA ASP A 244 5.38 -15.07 -6.39
C ASP A 244 5.34 -14.34 -7.73
N LEU A 245 4.98 -15.05 -8.80
CA LEU A 245 4.80 -14.47 -10.13
C LEU A 245 3.34 -14.05 -10.28
N GLY A 246 3.11 -12.80 -10.66
CA GLY A 246 1.75 -12.32 -10.77
C GLY A 246 1.48 -11.41 -11.95
N ALA A 247 0.18 -11.31 -12.28
CA ALA A 247 -0.34 -10.38 -13.26
C ALA A 247 -1.65 -9.76 -12.73
N SER A 248 -1.86 -8.49 -13.07
CA SER A 248 -3.04 -7.74 -12.68
C SER A 248 -3.61 -6.98 -13.88
N PHE A 249 -4.92 -6.81 -13.89
CA PHE A 249 -5.62 -5.99 -14.86
C PHE A 249 -6.79 -5.29 -14.18
N GLN A 250 -7.02 -4.03 -14.55
CA GLN A 250 -8.19 -3.27 -14.17
C GLN A 250 -8.74 -2.47 -15.35
N ILE A 251 -10.03 -2.23 -15.35
CA ILE A 251 -10.75 -1.40 -16.32
C ILE A 251 -11.99 -0.81 -15.66
N GLY A 252 -12.22 0.49 -15.88
CA GLY A 252 -13.36 1.23 -15.33
C GLY A 252 -13.77 2.38 -16.21
N GLU A 253 -14.87 3.02 -15.84
CA GLU A 253 -15.41 4.20 -16.49
C GLU A 253 -14.88 5.46 -15.80
N LEU A 254 -14.66 6.53 -16.58
CA LEU A 254 -14.35 7.86 -16.12
C LEU A 254 -15.53 8.77 -16.43
N VAL A 255 -16.35 9.07 -15.42
CA VAL A 255 -17.48 9.95 -15.57
C VAL A 255 -17.03 11.40 -15.53
N ASN A 256 -17.33 12.15 -16.58
CA ASN A 256 -16.96 13.55 -16.71
C ASN A 256 -17.90 14.43 -15.88
N GLU A 257 -17.33 15.22 -15.00
CA GLU A 257 -18.05 16.18 -14.18
C GLU A 257 -17.63 17.62 -14.54
N GLY A 258 -18.60 18.51 -14.64
CA GLY A 258 -18.35 19.91 -14.96
C GLY A 258 -18.00 20.21 -16.43
N ASN A 259 -18.23 19.27 -17.35
CA ASN A 259 -17.98 19.39 -18.79
C ASN A 259 -16.50 19.68 -19.13
N VAL A 260 -15.60 18.96 -18.49
CA VAL A 260 -14.17 18.95 -18.89
C VAL A 260 -14.06 18.39 -20.32
N ASN A 261 -13.16 18.93 -21.11
CA ASN A 261 -12.79 18.38 -22.43
C ASN A 261 -14.00 18.04 -23.34
N ASN A 262 -14.97 18.93 -23.46
CA ASN A 262 -16.23 18.78 -24.20
C ASN A 262 -17.33 17.93 -23.55
N GLY A 263 -17.14 17.47 -22.32
CA GLY A 263 -18.15 16.75 -21.53
C GLY A 263 -18.30 15.26 -21.84
N ASP A 264 -17.42 14.68 -22.61
CA ASP A 264 -17.43 13.24 -22.90
C ASP A 264 -16.84 12.44 -21.71
N ASP A 265 -17.44 11.29 -21.43
CA ASP A 265 -16.91 10.32 -20.46
C ASP A 265 -15.69 9.62 -21.05
N GLY A 266 -14.82 9.11 -20.18
CA GLY A 266 -13.61 8.38 -20.57
C GLY A 266 -13.60 6.94 -20.07
N THR A 267 -12.47 6.29 -20.27
CA THR A 267 -12.21 4.92 -19.77
C THR A 267 -10.84 4.87 -19.12
N ALA A 268 -10.75 4.29 -17.93
CA ALA A 268 -9.49 3.97 -17.27
C ALA A 268 -9.16 2.49 -17.45
N TRP A 269 -7.92 2.16 -17.78
CA TRP A 269 -7.45 0.78 -17.67
C TRP A 269 -5.97 0.71 -17.30
N ALA A 270 -5.59 -0.35 -16.60
CA ALA A 270 -4.20 -0.61 -16.25
C ALA A 270 -3.90 -2.11 -16.24
N GLY A 271 -2.64 -2.43 -16.47
CA GLY A 271 -2.14 -3.79 -16.35
C GLY A 271 -0.77 -3.81 -15.68
N ALA A 272 -0.48 -4.88 -14.95
CA ALA A 272 0.82 -5.08 -14.32
C ALA A 272 1.28 -6.53 -14.40
N VAL A 273 2.60 -6.71 -14.43
CA VAL A 273 3.26 -7.98 -14.15
C VAL A 273 4.25 -7.76 -13.03
N HIS A 274 4.39 -8.76 -12.14
CA HIS A 274 5.31 -8.67 -11.02
C HIS A 274 5.96 -10.00 -10.67
N ALA A 275 7.10 -9.92 -9.97
CA ALA A 275 7.77 -11.05 -9.37
C ALA A 275 8.30 -10.64 -7.99
N VAL A 276 7.89 -11.35 -6.94
CA VAL A 276 8.41 -11.17 -5.59
C VAL A 276 9.26 -12.38 -5.26
N ASN A 277 10.57 -12.20 -5.29
CA ASN A 277 11.54 -13.28 -5.12
C ASN A 277 12.08 -13.28 -3.69
N GLN A 278 12.13 -14.44 -3.07
CA GLN A 278 12.68 -14.66 -1.74
C GLN A 278 13.83 -15.69 -1.81
N LEU A 279 14.99 -15.30 -1.31
CA LEU A 279 16.14 -16.19 -1.11
C LEU A 279 16.70 -15.96 0.28
N ASP A 280 16.53 -16.92 1.17
CA ASP A 280 16.84 -16.75 2.59
C ASP A 280 16.21 -15.46 3.15
N ASN A 281 17.02 -14.54 3.64
CA ASN A 281 16.59 -13.25 4.18
C ASN A 281 16.53 -12.11 3.13
N TRP A 282 16.90 -12.39 1.88
CA TRP A 282 16.82 -11.42 0.79
C TRP A 282 15.47 -11.47 0.11
N LYS A 283 14.89 -10.29 -0.14
CA LYS A 283 13.69 -10.13 -0.94
C LYS A 283 13.97 -9.15 -2.08
N LEU A 284 13.71 -9.61 -3.31
CA LEU A 284 13.75 -8.79 -4.51
C LEU A 284 12.34 -8.73 -5.11
N ALA A 285 11.70 -7.59 -5.06
CA ALA A 285 10.40 -7.35 -5.67
C ALA A 285 10.55 -6.50 -6.93
N LEU A 286 9.91 -6.92 -8.01
CA LEU A 286 9.94 -6.30 -9.33
C LEU A 286 8.51 -6.13 -9.81
N GLN A 287 8.18 -4.98 -10.38
CA GLN A 287 6.89 -4.73 -11.03
C GLN A 287 7.08 -3.83 -12.25
N LEU A 288 6.33 -4.12 -13.29
CA LEU A 288 6.11 -3.23 -14.42
C LEU A 288 4.62 -3.06 -14.58
N SER A 289 4.14 -1.83 -14.43
CA SER A 289 2.75 -1.45 -14.68
C SER A 289 2.64 -0.56 -15.91
N TYR A 290 1.50 -0.57 -16.53
CA TYR A 290 1.08 0.38 -17.55
C TYR A 290 -0.32 0.86 -17.21
N TYR A 291 -0.59 2.15 -17.41
CA TYR A 291 -1.91 2.74 -17.22
C TYR A 291 -2.28 3.68 -18.37
N ASN A 292 -3.57 3.80 -18.62
CA ASN A 292 -4.13 4.72 -19.58
C ASN A 292 -5.50 5.22 -19.09
N TYR A 293 -5.62 6.53 -18.96
CA TYR A 293 -6.84 7.28 -18.72
C TYR A 293 -7.26 7.88 -20.04
N ASP A 294 -8.04 7.13 -20.82
CA ASP A 294 -8.47 7.50 -22.16
C ASP A 294 -9.57 8.56 -22.07
N ILE A 295 -9.16 9.81 -22.18
CA ILE A 295 -9.99 11.02 -22.17
C ILE A 295 -9.68 11.88 -23.38
N ASP A 296 -10.67 12.64 -23.86
CA ASP A 296 -10.49 13.53 -24.99
C ASP A 296 -9.80 14.86 -24.60
N GLY A 297 -8.93 15.34 -25.46
CA GLY A 297 -8.45 16.73 -25.48
C GLY A 297 -7.41 17.13 -24.43
N SER A 298 -6.89 16.19 -23.64
CA SER A 298 -5.83 16.46 -22.67
C SER A 298 -4.93 15.24 -22.47
N ASP A 299 -3.62 15.46 -22.36
CA ASP A 299 -2.63 14.47 -21.93
C ASP A 299 -2.42 14.50 -20.40
N LEU A 300 -3.23 15.28 -19.68
CA LEU A 300 -3.21 15.40 -18.23
C LEU A 300 -4.58 15.15 -17.63
N ILE A 301 -4.60 14.51 -16.44
CA ILE A 301 -5.79 14.26 -15.66
C ILE A 301 -5.53 14.58 -14.17
N ASN A 302 -6.52 15.16 -13.51
CA ASN A 302 -6.41 15.60 -12.13
C ASN A 302 -6.60 14.43 -11.16
N ARG A 303 -5.70 14.30 -10.18
CA ARG A 303 -5.81 13.36 -9.07
C ARG A 303 -5.78 14.08 -7.73
N GLY A 304 -6.61 13.58 -6.79
CA GLY A 304 -6.59 13.99 -5.40
C GLY A 304 -5.94 12.92 -4.53
N PHE A 305 -5.19 13.33 -3.52
CA PHE A 305 -4.69 12.48 -2.45
C PHE A 305 -4.24 13.33 -1.27
N TYR A 306 -4.33 12.78 -0.07
CA TYR A 306 -4.18 13.52 1.19
C TYR A 306 -5.13 14.72 1.26
N ASP A 307 -4.68 15.93 1.07
CA ASP A 307 -5.48 17.18 1.06
C ASP A 307 -5.02 18.12 -0.05
N PHE A 308 -4.74 17.56 -1.23
CA PHE A 308 -4.32 18.32 -2.39
C PHE A 308 -4.65 17.64 -3.71
N TYR A 309 -4.50 18.39 -4.79
CA TYR A 309 -4.63 17.91 -6.17
C TYR A 309 -3.30 17.94 -6.89
N ALA A 310 -3.11 16.98 -7.80
CA ALA A 310 -2.00 16.99 -8.75
C ALA A 310 -2.47 16.48 -10.11
N ASP A 311 -2.05 17.14 -11.16
CA ASP A 311 -2.20 16.59 -12.52
C ASP A 311 -1.13 15.52 -12.75
N ILE A 312 -1.55 14.41 -13.37
CA ILE A 312 -0.64 13.37 -13.84
C ILE A 312 -0.81 13.19 -15.35
N ALA A 313 0.22 12.62 -16.01
CA ALA A 313 0.06 12.18 -17.38
C ALA A 313 -1.05 11.14 -17.49
N THR A 314 -1.88 11.23 -18.52
CA THR A 314 -2.99 10.27 -18.75
C THR A 314 -2.52 8.88 -19.11
N GLU A 315 -1.27 8.73 -19.57
CA GLU A 315 -0.70 7.46 -20.00
C GLU A 315 0.75 7.32 -19.54
N GLY A 316 1.15 6.13 -19.13
CA GLY A 316 2.54 5.86 -18.79
C GLY A 316 2.84 4.45 -18.36
N TYR A 317 4.15 4.18 -18.26
CA TYR A 317 4.69 2.96 -17.66
C TYR A 317 5.25 3.26 -16.29
N VAL A 318 5.10 2.32 -15.36
CA VAL A 318 5.65 2.43 -14.00
C VAL A 318 6.51 1.21 -13.69
N PRO A 319 7.80 1.22 -14.07
CA PRO A 319 8.76 0.26 -13.58
C PRO A 319 9.08 0.54 -12.12
N ALA A 320 9.14 -0.52 -11.30
CA ALA A 320 9.48 -0.44 -9.89
C ALA A 320 10.31 -1.66 -9.44
N VAL A 321 11.28 -1.44 -8.58
CA VAL A 321 12.14 -2.46 -7.99
C VAL A 321 12.45 -2.13 -6.54
N SER A 322 12.41 -3.14 -5.67
CA SER A 322 12.82 -3.07 -4.27
C SER A 322 13.68 -4.27 -3.92
N LEU A 323 14.87 -4.01 -3.37
CA LEU A 323 15.74 -5.03 -2.78
C LEU A 323 15.86 -4.76 -1.29
N SER A 324 15.50 -5.75 -0.48
CA SER A 324 15.58 -5.67 0.97
C SER A 324 16.22 -6.93 1.58
N TYR A 325 16.73 -6.76 2.81
CA TYR A 325 17.32 -7.83 3.58
C TYR A 325 16.76 -7.83 5.00
N TYR A 326 16.16 -8.91 5.44
CA TYR A 326 15.69 -9.07 6.81
C TYR A 326 16.85 -9.53 7.71
N HIS A 327 17.17 -8.76 8.74
CA HIS A 327 18.21 -9.08 9.71
C HIS A 327 17.62 -9.10 11.12
N GLU A 328 17.48 -10.27 11.68
CA GLU A 328 17.09 -10.46 13.07
C GLU A 328 18.25 -10.11 14.00
N THR A 329 17.97 -9.40 15.10
CA THR A 329 18.98 -8.93 16.05
C THR A 329 18.75 -9.57 17.42
N SER A 330 19.46 -10.66 17.72
CA SER A 330 19.35 -11.36 19.01
C SER A 330 20.12 -10.68 20.15
N ASP A 331 21.13 -9.87 19.81
CA ASP A 331 22.09 -9.32 20.76
C ASP A 331 21.78 -7.88 21.21
N ILE A 332 20.75 -7.26 20.59
CA ILE A 332 20.35 -5.87 20.87
C ILE A 332 18.98 -5.85 21.54
N LEU A 333 18.94 -5.61 22.86
CA LEU A 333 17.73 -5.69 23.68
C LEU A 333 16.57 -4.78 23.25
N TRP A 334 16.83 -3.71 22.53
CA TRP A 334 15.83 -2.74 22.07
C TRP A 334 15.55 -2.82 20.57
N LEU A 335 16.00 -3.87 19.89
CA LEU A 335 15.82 -4.06 18.46
C LEU A 335 15.52 -5.54 18.19
N ASP A 336 14.37 -5.84 17.62
CA ASP A 336 14.00 -7.20 17.23
C ASP A 336 14.61 -7.55 15.86
N TYR A 337 14.46 -6.64 14.91
CA TYR A 337 15.03 -6.79 13.56
C TYR A 337 15.22 -5.44 12.87
N VAL A 338 16.03 -5.46 11.83
CA VAL A 338 16.21 -4.36 10.88
C VAL A 338 16.06 -4.86 9.45
N ILE A 339 15.41 -4.05 8.61
CA ILE A 339 15.26 -4.33 7.18
C ILE A 339 15.90 -3.17 6.41
N PRO A 340 17.18 -3.21 6.05
CA PRO A 340 17.75 -2.29 5.08
C PRO A 340 17.19 -2.58 3.68
N TYR A 341 16.97 -1.53 2.88
CA TYR A 341 16.47 -1.62 1.53
C TYR A 341 16.98 -0.51 0.62
N VAL A 342 16.93 -0.80 -0.67
CA VAL A 342 17.11 0.17 -1.75
C VAL A 342 16.02 -0.04 -2.77
N GLU A 343 15.41 1.06 -3.22
CA GLU A 343 14.28 1.04 -4.13
C GLU A 343 14.46 2.04 -5.25
N TYR A 344 13.92 1.71 -6.41
CA TYR A 344 13.80 2.60 -7.55
C TYR A 344 12.43 2.42 -8.18
N SER A 345 11.81 3.53 -8.55
CA SER A 345 10.61 3.54 -9.37
C SER A 345 10.56 4.78 -10.26
N SER A 346 9.82 4.69 -11.35
CA SER A 346 9.68 5.78 -12.29
C SER A 346 8.26 5.82 -12.87
N ILE A 347 7.80 7.00 -13.26
CA ILE A 347 6.67 7.18 -14.17
C ILE A 347 7.27 7.62 -15.50
N VAL A 348 7.31 6.70 -16.45
CA VAL A 348 7.70 6.96 -17.85
C VAL A 348 6.46 7.44 -18.58
N LYS A 349 6.35 8.75 -18.76
CA LYS A 349 5.13 9.43 -19.21
C LYS A 349 5.02 9.45 -20.72
N ASN A 350 3.83 9.19 -21.24
CA ASN A 350 3.45 9.51 -22.61
C ASN A 350 2.68 10.84 -22.63
N GLY A 351 2.75 11.55 -23.75
CA GLY A 351 2.04 12.81 -23.96
C GLY A 351 2.94 14.03 -24.03
N GLU A 352 2.32 15.16 -24.33
CA GLU A 352 2.99 16.42 -24.62
C GLU A 352 2.43 17.54 -23.75
N THR A 353 3.27 18.52 -23.47
CA THR A 353 2.85 19.78 -22.87
C THR A 353 1.99 20.58 -23.85
N ALA A 354 1.27 21.58 -23.37
CA ALA A 354 0.55 22.52 -24.25
C ALA A 354 1.44 23.27 -25.26
N ALA A 355 2.76 23.26 -25.05
CA ALA A 355 3.74 23.81 -25.95
C ALA A 355 4.27 22.80 -27.00
N GLY A 356 3.80 21.54 -26.97
CA GLY A 356 4.22 20.46 -27.86
C GLY A 356 5.60 19.88 -27.55
N ALA A 357 6.01 19.89 -26.30
CA ALA A 357 7.21 19.22 -25.84
C ALA A 357 6.81 17.96 -25.07
N ASP A 358 7.49 16.84 -25.28
CA ASP A 358 7.29 15.60 -24.55
C ASP A 358 7.39 15.82 -23.04
N PHE A 359 6.56 15.13 -22.24
CA PHE A 359 6.68 15.14 -20.80
C PHE A 359 8.02 14.54 -20.36
N LYS A 360 8.61 15.08 -19.30
CA LYS A 360 9.75 14.47 -18.63
C LYS A 360 9.30 13.42 -17.63
N ASP A 361 10.03 12.33 -17.57
CA ASP A 361 9.78 11.25 -16.62
C ASP A 361 9.95 11.71 -15.17
N SER A 362 9.24 11.06 -14.27
CA SER A 362 9.40 11.21 -12.83
C SER A 362 10.10 9.98 -12.26
N GLU A 363 11.16 10.17 -11.51
CA GLU A 363 11.98 9.11 -10.96
C GLU A 363 12.14 9.26 -9.44
N LEU A 364 12.18 8.16 -8.72
CA LEU A 364 12.38 8.12 -7.28
C LEU A 364 13.36 7.00 -6.91
N TRP A 365 14.42 7.38 -6.19
CA TRP A 365 15.29 6.46 -5.46
C TRP A 365 15.02 6.60 -3.97
N THR A 366 14.94 5.47 -3.27
CA THR A 366 14.87 5.44 -1.81
C THR A 366 15.93 4.51 -1.24
N PHE A 367 16.71 5.03 -0.30
CA PHE A 367 17.70 4.28 0.46
C PHE A 367 17.25 4.31 1.93
N GLY A 368 16.96 3.16 2.52
CA GLY A 368 16.35 3.15 3.82
C GLY A 368 16.63 1.93 4.67
N ALA A 369 16.18 2.01 5.90
CA ALA A 369 16.07 0.89 6.81
C ALA A 369 14.84 1.04 7.70
N ALA A 370 14.12 -0.07 7.91
CA ALA A 370 13.07 -0.18 8.91
C ALA A 370 13.62 -0.87 10.15
N TRP A 371 13.34 -0.30 11.33
CA TRP A 371 13.80 -0.78 12.64
C TRP A 371 12.58 -1.15 13.47
N ALA A 372 12.51 -2.36 13.96
CA ALA A 372 11.35 -2.84 14.69
C ALA A 372 11.69 -3.30 16.11
N HIS A 373 10.86 -2.92 17.07
CA HIS A 373 10.91 -3.45 18.43
C HIS A 373 9.52 -3.39 19.09
N ASN A 374 8.96 -4.55 19.43
CA ASN A 374 7.60 -4.64 19.98
C ASN A 374 6.59 -3.90 19.09
N GLY A 375 5.92 -2.86 19.60
CA GLY A 375 5.00 -2.01 18.85
C GLY A 375 5.69 -0.88 18.04
N TRP A 376 7.01 -0.67 18.21
CA TRP A 376 7.72 0.37 17.48
C TRP A 376 8.14 -0.12 16.09
N TYR A 377 7.93 0.75 15.10
CA TYR A 377 8.42 0.57 13.73
C TYR A 377 8.89 1.92 13.22
N ILE A 378 10.20 2.04 12.98
CA ILE A 378 10.86 3.30 12.65
C ILE A 378 11.48 3.17 11.27
N TYR A 379 11.15 4.08 10.36
CA TYR A 379 11.83 4.23 9.08
C TYR A 379 12.93 5.28 9.20
N THR A 380 14.11 5.00 8.64
CA THR A 380 15.16 5.98 8.41
C THR A 380 15.53 5.95 6.94
N GLU A 381 15.28 7.04 6.21
CA GLU A 381 15.28 7.03 4.76
C GLU A 381 15.91 8.28 4.17
N TYR A 382 16.53 8.12 3.02
CA TYR A 382 16.90 9.20 2.13
C TYR A 382 16.24 8.94 0.77
N ALA A 383 15.32 9.82 0.40
CA ALA A 383 14.68 9.82 -0.90
C ALA A 383 15.34 10.85 -1.82
N TYR A 384 15.57 10.46 -3.07
CA TYR A 384 16.16 11.31 -4.11
C TYR A 384 15.33 11.20 -5.38
N SER A 385 14.73 12.31 -5.81
CA SER A 385 13.72 12.31 -6.86
C SER A 385 13.78 13.56 -7.71
N ASN A 386 13.32 13.43 -8.96
CA ASN A 386 13.07 14.55 -9.87
C ASN A 386 11.57 14.75 -10.17
N GLY A 387 10.70 14.04 -9.44
CA GLY A 387 9.26 14.09 -9.68
C GLY A 387 8.45 13.27 -8.70
N ASN A 388 8.58 13.56 -7.39
CA ASN A 388 7.75 12.93 -6.36
C ASN A 388 7.06 14.00 -5.51
N SER A 389 5.82 13.75 -5.10
CA SER A 389 5.00 14.71 -4.35
C SER A 389 5.56 15.07 -2.97
N PHE A 390 6.45 14.24 -2.41
CA PHE A 390 7.02 14.46 -1.08
C PHE A 390 8.50 14.79 -1.10
N VAL A 391 9.12 14.90 -2.28
CA VAL A 391 10.53 15.22 -2.45
C VAL A 391 10.66 16.37 -3.42
N GLY A 392 11.20 17.49 -2.98
CA GLY A 392 11.41 18.68 -3.78
C GLY A 392 10.86 19.94 -3.13
N ALA A 393 11.29 21.10 -3.62
CA ALA A 393 10.91 22.40 -3.06
C ALA A 393 9.52 22.86 -3.51
N GLU A 394 9.09 22.44 -4.71
CA GLU A 394 7.80 22.81 -5.27
C GLU A 394 6.80 21.66 -5.15
N PRO A 395 5.63 21.89 -4.56
CA PRO A 395 4.63 20.86 -4.39
C PRO A 395 4.08 20.42 -5.75
N PHE A 396 4.14 19.12 -6.01
CA PHE A 396 3.36 18.43 -7.03
C PHE A 396 3.63 18.77 -8.50
N THR A 397 4.48 19.73 -8.79
CA THR A 397 4.70 20.22 -10.14
C THR A 397 5.46 19.25 -11.05
N ASN A 398 6.30 18.38 -10.48
CA ASN A 398 7.07 17.39 -11.26
C ASN A 398 6.27 16.12 -11.60
N PHE A 399 5.04 16.02 -11.13
CA PHE A 399 4.21 14.85 -11.29
C PHE A 399 3.61 14.73 -12.70
N GLY A 400 3.00 15.80 -13.16
CA GLY A 400 2.31 15.87 -14.45
C GLY A 400 3.18 16.44 -15.54
N ALA A 401 2.84 17.65 -15.97
CA ALA A 401 3.47 18.34 -17.13
C ALA A 401 4.73 19.13 -16.80
N ASN A 402 5.24 19.07 -15.57
CA ASN A 402 6.42 19.85 -15.23
C ASN A 402 7.63 19.41 -16.05
N GLN A 403 8.27 20.39 -16.66
CA GLN A 403 9.49 20.21 -17.45
C GLN A 403 10.77 20.46 -16.65
N ASP A 404 10.67 20.87 -15.38
CA ASP A 404 11.80 20.99 -14.48
C ASP A 404 12.04 19.68 -13.72
N ALA A 405 12.71 18.73 -14.36
CA ALA A 405 13.09 17.45 -13.74
C ALA A 405 14.38 17.60 -12.90
N THR A 406 14.44 18.61 -12.03
CA THR A 406 15.59 18.82 -11.15
C THR A 406 15.58 17.78 -10.03
N TRP A 407 16.71 17.09 -9.84
CA TRP A 407 16.89 16.14 -8.77
C TRP A 407 17.05 16.84 -7.42
N GLN A 408 16.27 16.41 -6.46
CA GLN A 408 16.21 16.93 -5.10
C GLN A 408 16.21 15.79 -4.09
N GLY A 409 16.58 16.07 -2.84
CA GLY A 409 16.76 15.05 -1.81
C GLY A 409 16.09 15.39 -0.50
N ARG A 410 15.48 14.39 0.13
CA ARG A 410 14.83 14.47 1.43
C ARG A 410 15.31 13.34 2.33
N PHE A 411 15.81 13.69 3.51
CA PHE A 411 16.01 12.76 4.61
C PHE A 411 14.74 12.74 5.50
N ASN A 412 14.27 11.52 5.84
CA ASN A 412 13.07 11.33 6.63
C ASN A 412 13.32 10.28 7.72
N ILE A 413 12.86 10.55 8.94
CA ILE A 413 12.69 9.52 9.96
C ILE A 413 11.21 9.49 10.33
N ASN A 414 10.55 8.36 10.11
CA ASN A 414 9.18 8.14 10.56
C ASN A 414 9.20 7.28 11.81
N PHE A 415 8.75 7.83 12.92
CA PHE A 415 8.60 7.13 14.19
C PHE A 415 7.16 6.63 14.30
N GLY A 416 6.95 5.32 14.26
CA GLY A 416 5.65 4.70 14.40
C GLY A 416 5.56 3.84 15.67
N TYR A 417 4.46 4.00 16.43
CA TYR A 417 4.06 3.07 17.46
C TYR A 417 2.69 2.50 17.14
N TYR A 418 2.61 1.17 17.08
CA TYR A 418 1.44 0.40 16.71
C TYR A 418 0.97 -0.42 17.91
N PHE A 419 -0.31 -0.35 18.25
CA PHE A 419 -0.90 -0.99 19.43
C PHE A 419 -2.17 -1.79 19.12
#